data_eab4556c980eac5f5bc1d60e19f483d5
#
_entry.id   eab4556c980eac5f5bc1d60e19f483d5
#
_cell.length_a   1.000
_cell.length_b   1.000
_cell.length_c   1.000
_cell.angle_alpha   90.00
_cell.angle_beta   90.00
_cell.angle_gamma   90.00
#
_symmetry.space_group_name_H-M   'P 1'
#
loop_
_entity.id
_entity.type
_entity.pdbx_description
1 polymer ?
#
loop_
_entity_poly.entity_id
_entity_poly.type
_entity_poly.pdbx_seq_one_letter_code
_entity_poly.pdbx_strand_id
1 'polypeptide(L)'
;EVMYNAPARYQVRGALINITLKQSAGGPDSWQGELYAKYRQKHNEGFEERASLLFSKNKFSADFLYSHSHGRGYSTTDKEAVHTLADGSVHPMTTYEVGRGRSHTHNFRVGADYNIAKDHQLSFVYNGGYSTSHNWTGVTGTQVSTTHGNSTDWLHNGRLDYRTPFGLKAGAELTYYRSPSDQLLHSRMQDEELDFYTEDCQRINRWKFFLAQEHSLGKGWDLNYGAIYTTSIDNSYQYYYDPETGEQLTSSDALSNMKSRRR
;
A
#
# COMPACT_ATOMS: atom_id res chain seq x y z
N GLU A 1 -8.35 -25.48 -0.06
CA GLU A 1 -7.40 -26.32 0.68
C GLU A 1 -6.75 -25.50 1.78
N VAL A 2 -6.66 -26.03 3.00
CA VAL A 2 -5.98 -25.42 4.13
C VAL A 2 -4.72 -26.22 4.40
N MET A 3 -3.57 -25.57 4.33
CA MET A 3 -2.27 -26.16 4.60
C MET A 3 -1.73 -25.57 5.91
N TYR A 4 -1.59 -26.36 6.95
CA TYR A 4 -1.10 -25.90 8.25
C TYR A 4 0.40 -25.58 8.25
N ASN A 5 1.14 -26.21 7.33
CA ASN A 5 2.52 -25.86 7.03
C ASN A 5 2.61 -25.46 5.56
N ALA A 6 2.80 -24.17 5.32
CA ALA A 6 2.92 -23.66 3.96
C ALA A 6 4.17 -24.24 3.27
N PRO A 7 4.05 -24.87 2.08
CA PRO A 7 5.20 -25.27 1.31
C PRO A 7 6.15 -24.08 1.04
N ALA A 8 7.45 -24.33 1.00
CA ALA A 8 8.49 -23.30 0.84
C ALA A 8 8.28 -22.39 -0.38
N ARG A 9 7.62 -22.90 -1.42
CA ARG A 9 7.26 -22.16 -2.65
C ARG A 9 6.39 -20.91 -2.40
N TYR A 10 5.64 -20.87 -1.30
CA TYR A 10 4.80 -19.72 -0.96
C TYR A 10 5.51 -18.66 -0.14
N GLN A 11 6.73 -18.94 0.36
CA GLN A 11 7.57 -18.02 1.13
C GLN A 11 6.87 -17.43 2.38
N VAL A 12 5.89 -18.11 2.91
CA VAL A 12 5.18 -17.73 4.14
C VAL A 12 5.46 -18.74 5.24
N ARG A 13 5.55 -18.28 6.46
CA ARG A 13 5.64 -19.14 7.65
C ARG A 13 4.25 -19.26 8.25
N GLY A 14 3.82 -20.50 8.55
CA GLY A 14 2.52 -20.78 9.16
C GLY A 14 1.52 -21.42 8.21
N ALA A 15 0.24 -21.25 8.51
CA ALA A 15 -0.85 -21.82 7.72
C ALA A 15 -1.11 -21.01 6.44
N LEU A 16 -1.46 -21.72 5.39
CA LEU A 16 -1.86 -21.16 4.10
C LEU A 16 -3.26 -21.66 3.74
N ILE A 17 -4.12 -20.75 3.32
CA ILE A 17 -5.40 -21.08 2.72
C ILE A 17 -5.27 -20.93 1.21
N ASN A 18 -5.27 -22.03 0.49
CA ASN A 18 -5.29 -22.02 -0.96
C ASN A 18 -6.75 -22.11 -1.45
N ILE A 19 -7.23 -21.02 -2.04
CA ILE A 19 -8.57 -20.95 -2.62
C ILE A 19 -8.43 -21.18 -4.12
N THR A 20 -8.82 -22.33 -4.57
CA THR A 20 -8.92 -22.63 -6.00
C THR A 20 -10.38 -22.45 -6.42
N LEU A 21 -10.62 -21.42 -7.22
CA LEU A 21 -11.94 -21.24 -7.83
C LEU A 21 -12.15 -22.36 -8.87
N LYS A 22 -13.33 -22.97 -8.88
CA LYS A 22 -13.70 -23.84 -9.99
C LYS A 22 -13.69 -22.99 -11.25
N GLN A 23 -12.79 -23.32 -12.17
CA GLN A 23 -12.92 -22.82 -13.52
C GLN A 23 -14.25 -23.28 -14.05
N SER A 24 -15.07 -22.37 -14.53
CA SER A 24 -16.23 -22.70 -15.35
C SER A 24 -15.69 -23.35 -16.63
N ALA A 25 -15.58 -24.67 -16.62
CA ALA A 25 -15.14 -25.42 -17.79
C ALA A 25 -16.20 -25.22 -18.88
N GLY A 26 -15.94 -24.28 -19.81
CA GLY A 26 -16.76 -24.11 -21.00
C GLY A 26 -18.22 -23.69 -20.75
N GLY A 27 -18.48 -22.90 -19.72
CA GLY A 27 -19.76 -22.23 -19.54
C GLY A 27 -20.05 -21.29 -20.72
N PRO A 28 -21.33 -20.97 -20.99
CA PRO A 28 -21.70 -20.03 -22.03
C PRO A 28 -20.98 -18.70 -21.82
N ASP A 29 -20.68 -18.00 -22.91
CA ASP A 29 -20.15 -16.63 -22.88
C ASP A 29 -20.95 -15.82 -21.87
N SER A 30 -20.28 -15.23 -20.92
CA SER A 30 -20.92 -14.51 -19.82
C SER A 30 -20.21 -13.22 -19.48
N TRP A 31 -20.99 -12.25 -19.08
CA TRP A 31 -20.49 -11.05 -18.46
C TRP A 31 -21.37 -10.69 -17.26
N GLN A 32 -20.75 -10.14 -16.24
CA GLN A 32 -21.43 -9.73 -15.02
C GLN A 32 -20.82 -8.37 -14.59
N GLY A 33 -21.67 -7.42 -14.28
CA GLY A 33 -21.26 -6.11 -13.77
C GLY A 33 -21.96 -5.82 -12.46
N GLU A 34 -21.27 -5.07 -11.61
CA GLU A 34 -21.81 -4.56 -10.34
C GLU A 34 -21.41 -3.08 -10.21
N LEU A 35 -22.39 -2.26 -9.82
CA LEU A 35 -22.18 -0.89 -9.42
C LEU A 35 -22.61 -0.73 -7.96
N TYR A 36 -21.77 -0.10 -7.18
CA TYR A 36 -22.01 0.17 -5.78
C TYR A 36 -21.72 1.63 -5.48
N ALA A 37 -22.61 2.26 -4.72
CA ALA A 37 -22.42 3.61 -4.20
C ALA A 37 -22.86 3.65 -2.75
N LYS A 38 -22.07 4.33 -1.91
CA LYS A 38 -22.36 4.52 -0.50
C LYS A 38 -22.09 5.94 -0.09
N TYR A 39 -23.06 6.54 0.52
CA TYR A 39 -22.92 7.80 1.25
C TYR A 39 -22.87 7.53 2.75
N ARG A 40 -21.99 8.24 3.44
CA ARG A 40 -21.86 8.16 4.90
C ARG A 40 -21.82 9.57 5.45
N GLN A 41 -22.70 9.86 6.39
CA GLN A 41 -22.71 11.08 7.16
C GLN A 41 -22.38 10.77 8.62
N LYS A 42 -21.30 11.40 9.11
CA LYS A 42 -20.98 11.49 10.54
C LYS A 42 -20.85 12.97 10.89
N HIS A 43 -19.70 13.40 11.45
CA HIS A 43 -19.38 14.82 11.57
C HIS A 43 -19.19 15.45 10.18
N ASN A 44 -18.55 14.71 9.28
CA ASN A 44 -18.36 15.09 7.87
C ASN A 44 -18.88 14.01 6.93
N GLU A 45 -19.05 14.38 5.66
CA GLU A 45 -19.49 13.47 4.60
C GLU A 45 -18.36 12.55 4.12
N GLY A 46 -18.76 11.40 3.60
CA GLY A 46 -17.91 10.45 2.91
C GLY A 46 -18.66 9.71 1.82
N PHE A 47 -17.99 9.47 0.70
CA PHE A 47 -18.51 8.76 -0.47
C PHE A 47 -17.60 7.56 -0.79
N GLU A 48 -18.21 6.49 -1.21
CA GLU A 48 -17.53 5.29 -1.71
C GLU A 48 -18.29 4.79 -2.93
N GLU A 49 -17.59 4.64 -4.04
CA GLU A 49 -18.15 4.16 -5.30
C GLU A 49 -17.29 3.00 -5.78
N ARG A 50 -17.94 1.99 -6.36
CA ARG A 50 -17.27 0.83 -6.92
C ARG A 50 -17.96 0.39 -8.19
N ALA A 51 -17.17 0.04 -9.18
CA ALA A 51 -17.61 -0.64 -10.39
C ALA A 51 -16.80 -1.89 -10.59
N SER A 52 -17.44 -2.99 -10.91
CA SER A 52 -16.78 -4.22 -11.31
C SER A 52 -17.39 -4.82 -12.56
N LEU A 53 -16.57 -5.44 -13.37
CA LEU A 53 -16.96 -6.15 -14.57
C LEU A 53 -16.18 -7.46 -14.63
N LEU A 54 -16.90 -8.55 -14.80
CA LEU A 54 -16.37 -9.88 -15.09
C LEU A 54 -16.81 -10.28 -16.49
N PHE A 55 -15.88 -10.77 -17.26
CA PHE A 55 -16.11 -11.23 -18.63
C PHE A 55 -15.49 -12.62 -18.80
N SER A 56 -16.21 -13.51 -19.46
CA SER A 56 -15.71 -14.83 -19.81
C SER A 56 -16.23 -15.22 -21.19
N LYS A 57 -15.33 -15.63 -22.07
CA LYS A 57 -15.67 -16.13 -23.39
C LYS A 57 -14.66 -17.18 -23.84
N ASN A 58 -15.13 -18.42 -24.07
CA ASN A 58 -14.30 -19.54 -24.51
C ASN A 58 -13.08 -19.75 -23.60
N LYS A 59 -11.89 -19.48 -24.14
CA LYS A 59 -10.59 -19.63 -23.47
C LYS A 59 -10.11 -18.39 -22.73
N PHE A 60 -10.85 -17.29 -22.82
CA PHE A 60 -10.46 -16.01 -22.27
C PHE A 60 -11.42 -15.57 -21.15
N SER A 61 -10.87 -15.10 -20.06
CA SER A 61 -11.62 -14.40 -19.02
C SER A 61 -10.88 -13.13 -18.61
N ALA A 62 -11.63 -12.13 -18.23
CA ALA A 62 -11.09 -10.87 -17.74
C ALA A 62 -11.93 -10.32 -16.58
N ASP A 63 -11.27 -9.66 -15.67
CA ASP A 63 -11.91 -8.90 -14.61
C ASP A 63 -11.40 -7.45 -14.61
N PHE A 64 -12.32 -6.56 -14.31
CA PHE A 64 -12.03 -5.16 -14.05
C PHE A 64 -12.70 -4.74 -12.76
N LEU A 65 -11.98 -4.02 -11.92
CA LEU A 65 -12.53 -3.42 -10.71
C LEU A 65 -11.97 -2.01 -10.57
N TYR A 66 -12.84 -1.07 -10.31
CA TYR A 66 -12.50 0.28 -9.93
C TYR A 66 -13.21 0.64 -8.64
N SER A 67 -12.52 1.30 -7.73
CA SER A 67 -13.13 1.92 -6.56
C SER A 67 -12.58 3.30 -6.33
N HIS A 68 -13.46 4.19 -5.94
CA HIS A 68 -13.13 5.53 -5.47
C HIS A 68 -13.72 5.71 -4.08
N SER A 69 -12.96 6.30 -3.19
CA SER A 69 -13.46 6.78 -1.91
C SER A 69 -13.00 8.21 -1.65
N HIS A 70 -13.91 9.00 -1.18
CA HIS A 70 -13.67 10.35 -0.70
C HIS A 70 -14.20 10.48 0.72
N GLY A 71 -13.44 11.11 1.60
CA GLY A 71 -13.87 11.34 2.96
C GLY A 71 -13.22 12.57 3.57
N ARG A 72 -13.96 13.19 4.48
CA ARG A 72 -13.46 14.21 5.39
C ARG A 72 -13.42 13.65 6.80
N GLY A 73 -12.27 13.80 7.46
CA GLY A 73 -12.04 13.42 8.85
C GLY A 73 -12.17 14.62 9.77
N TYR A 74 -12.64 14.35 10.97
CA TYR A 74 -12.61 15.27 12.10
C TYR A 74 -12.33 14.47 13.35
N SER A 75 -11.39 14.92 14.16
CA SER A 75 -11.05 14.31 15.45
C SER A 75 -10.75 15.37 16.48
N THR A 76 -11.03 15.05 17.73
CA THR A 76 -10.59 15.84 18.89
C THR A 76 -9.94 14.90 19.87
N THR A 77 -8.90 15.35 20.54
CA THR A 77 -8.19 14.56 21.56
C THR A 77 -7.77 15.47 22.69
N ASP A 78 -8.18 15.13 23.90
CA ASP A 78 -7.66 15.71 25.14
C ASP A 78 -6.50 14.85 25.61
N LYS A 79 -5.35 15.47 25.90
CA LYS A 79 -4.16 14.78 26.41
C LYS A 79 -3.71 15.43 27.70
N GLU A 80 -3.55 14.62 28.72
CA GLU A 80 -2.91 14.99 29.99
C GLU A 80 -1.68 14.11 30.15
N ALA A 81 -0.54 14.73 30.39
CA ALA A 81 0.72 14.03 30.59
C ALA A 81 1.52 14.72 31.71
N VAL A 82 2.35 13.94 32.39
CA VAL A 82 3.28 14.44 33.38
C VAL A 82 4.67 14.00 32.99
N HIS A 83 5.51 14.96 32.68
CA HIS A 83 6.92 14.73 32.34
C HIS A 83 7.77 14.91 33.60
N THR A 84 8.51 13.87 33.97
CA THR A 84 9.51 13.96 35.05
C THR A 84 10.88 14.02 34.39
N LEU A 85 11.60 15.11 34.58
CA LEU A 85 12.95 15.30 34.06
C LEU A 85 14.00 14.55 34.89
N ALA A 86 15.23 14.45 34.37
CA ALA A 86 16.31 13.74 35.02
C ALA A 86 16.73 14.35 36.36
N ASP A 87 16.46 15.63 36.58
CA ASP A 87 16.68 16.35 37.86
C ASP A 87 15.55 16.14 38.89
N GLY A 88 14.50 15.37 38.51
CA GLY A 88 13.35 15.11 39.34
C GLY A 88 12.25 16.18 39.29
N SER A 89 12.42 17.23 38.49
CA SER A 89 11.37 18.22 38.25
C SER A 89 10.18 17.62 37.50
N VAL A 90 8.97 18.09 37.81
CA VAL A 90 7.72 17.56 37.26
C VAL A 90 7.01 18.64 36.47
N HIS A 91 6.75 18.38 35.21
CA HIS A 91 6.09 19.28 34.28
C HIS A 91 4.75 18.68 33.82
N PRO A 92 3.62 19.14 34.34
CA PRO A 92 2.31 18.74 33.83
C PRO A 92 2.09 19.40 32.46
N MET A 93 1.55 18.64 31.53
CA MET A 93 1.19 19.08 30.19
C MET A 93 -0.25 18.72 29.90
N THR A 94 -1.04 19.70 29.54
CA THR A 94 -2.43 19.51 29.09
C THR A 94 -2.59 20.12 27.72
N THR A 95 -3.05 19.33 26.77
CA THR A 95 -3.28 19.80 25.41
C THR A 95 -4.62 19.34 24.88
N TYR A 96 -5.26 20.20 24.08
CA TYR A 96 -6.43 19.88 23.29
C TYR A 96 -6.07 19.94 21.81
N GLU A 97 -6.27 18.82 21.13
CA GLU A 97 -5.94 18.65 19.71
C GLU A 97 -7.22 18.58 18.88
N VAL A 98 -7.26 19.31 17.77
CA VAL A 98 -8.29 19.23 16.74
C VAL A 98 -7.62 18.81 15.43
N GLY A 99 -8.03 17.67 14.90
CA GLY A 99 -7.60 17.17 13.60
C GLY A 99 -8.69 17.31 12.56
N ARG A 100 -8.30 17.72 11.35
CA ARG A 100 -9.16 17.76 10.17
C ARG A 100 -8.40 17.16 8.99
N GLY A 101 -9.10 16.38 8.18
CA GLY A 101 -8.47 15.75 7.03
C GLY A 101 -9.43 15.62 5.87
N ARG A 102 -8.87 15.51 4.67
CA ARG A 102 -9.59 15.16 3.45
C ARG A 102 -8.73 14.19 2.65
N SER A 103 -9.33 13.10 2.22
CA SER A 103 -8.64 12.11 1.40
C SER A 103 -9.47 11.70 0.20
N HIS A 104 -8.79 11.41 -0.89
CA HIS A 104 -9.31 10.75 -2.08
C HIS A 104 -8.46 9.53 -2.36
N THR A 105 -9.10 8.40 -2.58
CA THR A 105 -8.40 7.16 -2.90
C THR A 105 -9.07 6.50 -4.10
N HIS A 106 -8.27 6.18 -5.11
CA HIS A 106 -8.67 5.45 -6.30
C HIS A 106 -7.92 4.13 -6.35
N ASN A 107 -8.62 3.03 -6.49
CA ASN A 107 -8.02 1.73 -6.73
C ASN A 107 -8.60 1.13 -8.00
N PHE A 108 -7.75 0.47 -8.76
CA PHE A 108 -8.17 -0.23 -9.95
C PHE A 108 -7.40 -1.54 -10.10
N ARG A 109 -8.10 -2.53 -10.60
CA ARG A 109 -7.59 -3.84 -10.90
C ARG A 109 -8.03 -4.25 -12.29
N VAL A 110 -7.11 -4.82 -13.03
CA VAL A 110 -7.38 -5.51 -14.29
C VAL A 110 -6.77 -6.89 -14.20
N GLY A 111 -7.56 -7.91 -14.42
CA GLY A 111 -7.13 -9.29 -14.52
C GLY A 111 -7.49 -9.86 -15.88
N ALA A 112 -6.67 -10.75 -16.40
CA ALA A 112 -6.94 -11.49 -17.63
C ALA A 112 -6.31 -12.88 -17.54
N ASP A 113 -7.09 -13.90 -17.88
CA ASP A 113 -6.66 -15.28 -17.99
C ASP A 113 -6.92 -15.80 -19.40
N TYR A 114 -5.94 -16.47 -19.97
CA TYR A 114 -6.05 -17.09 -21.29
C TYR A 114 -5.59 -18.53 -21.25
N ASN A 115 -6.52 -19.45 -21.51
CA ASN A 115 -6.27 -20.88 -21.63
C ASN A 115 -5.82 -21.19 -23.07
N ILE A 116 -4.51 -21.19 -23.33
CA ILE A 116 -3.92 -21.42 -24.64
C ILE A 116 -4.30 -22.80 -25.16
N ALA A 117 -4.14 -23.81 -24.31
CA ALA A 117 -4.49 -25.21 -24.57
C ALA A 117 -4.90 -25.86 -23.24
N LYS A 118 -5.21 -27.18 -23.26
CA LYS A 118 -5.46 -27.93 -22.03
C LYS A 118 -4.28 -27.80 -21.08
N ASP A 119 -4.54 -27.32 -19.85
CA ASP A 119 -3.56 -27.11 -18.78
C ASP A 119 -2.42 -26.10 -19.09
N HIS A 120 -2.52 -25.36 -20.21
CA HIS A 120 -1.69 -24.20 -20.52
C HIS A 120 -2.45 -22.92 -20.24
N GLN A 121 -2.01 -22.18 -19.25
CA GLN A 121 -2.67 -20.94 -18.82
C GLN A 121 -1.65 -19.79 -18.77
N LEU A 122 -2.04 -18.67 -19.33
CA LEU A 122 -1.39 -17.38 -19.13
C LEU A 122 -2.32 -16.49 -18.34
N SER A 123 -1.81 -15.94 -17.23
CA SER A 123 -2.57 -15.06 -16.35
C SER A 123 -1.84 -13.74 -16.19
N PHE A 124 -2.55 -12.64 -16.31
CA PHE A 124 -2.07 -11.29 -16.08
C PHE A 124 -2.93 -10.61 -15.02
N VAL A 125 -2.32 -9.94 -14.08
CA VAL A 125 -3.00 -9.10 -13.10
C VAL A 125 -2.26 -7.79 -12.96
N TYR A 126 -3.00 -6.70 -13.00
CA TYR A 126 -2.50 -5.38 -12.67
C TYR A 126 -3.38 -4.77 -11.58
N ASN A 127 -2.73 -4.24 -10.55
CA ASN A 127 -3.36 -3.47 -9.48
C ASN A 127 -2.73 -2.09 -9.45
N GLY A 128 -3.55 -1.06 -9.39
CA GLY A 128 -3.11 0.31 -9.23
C GLY A 128 -3.82 1.01 -8.10
N GLY A 129 -3.13 1.91 -7.43
CA GLY A 129 -3.65 2.76 -6.38
C GLY A 129 -3.13 4.18 -6.56
N TYR A 130 -4.01 5.13 -6.35
CA TYR A 130 -3.70 6.54 -6.24
C TYR A 130 -4.45 7.13 -5.07
N SER A 131 -3.73 7.77 -4.15
CA SER A 131 -4.34 8.41 -2.98
C SER A 131 -3.75 9.80 -2.77
N THR A 132 -4.61 10.73 -2.40
CA THR A 132 -4.19 12.06 -1.90
C THR A 132 -4.78 12.28 -0.53
N SER A 133 -4.00 12.90 0.34
CA SER A 133 -4.44 13.28 1.67
C SER A 133 -3.97 14.70 2.00
N HIS A 134 -4.85 15.47 2.61
CA HIS A 134 -4.58 16.78 3.17
C HIS A 134 -5.02 16.76 4.62
N ASN A 135 -4.11 17.04 5.52
CA ASN A 135 -4.34 17.00 6.95
C ASN A 135 -3.99 18.33 7.58
N TRP A 136 -4.78 18.74 8.55
CA TRP A 136 -4.54 19.86 9.41
C TRP A 136 -4.74 19.43 10.86
N THR A 137 -3.81 19.78 11.72
CA THR A 137 -3.91 19.54 13.15
C THR A 137 -3.58 20.81 13.89
N GLY A 138 -4.44 21.22 14.80
CA GLY A 138 -4.21 22.33 15.72
C GLY A 138 -4.19 21.83 17.13
N VAL A 139 -3.19 22.24 17.90
CA VAL A 139 -3.01 21.90 19.32
C VAL A 139 -3.02 23.19 20.12
N THR A 140 -3.74 23.18 21.24
CA THR A 140 -3.81 24.28 22.19
C THR A 140 -3.60 23.78 23.62
N GLY A 141 -3.21 24.63 24.53
CA GLY A 141 -2.91 24.29 25.92
C GLY A 141 -1.48 24.62 26.30
N THR A 142 -0.78 23.74 27.01
CA THR A 142 0.61 23.94 27.43
C THR A 142 1.57 24.09 26.24
N GLN A 143 1.22 23.46 25.13
CA GLN A 143 1.86 23.65 23.82
C GLN A 143 0.80 24.17 22.85
N VAL A 144 1.19 25.12 22.00
CA VAL A 144 0.37 25.57 20.88
C VAL A 144 1.08 25.17 19.59
N SER A 145 0.42 24.42 18.72
CA SER A 145 1.01 24.09 17.43
C SER A 145 -0.04 23.96 16.33
N THR A 146 0.41 24.20 15.11
CA THR A 146 -0.39 23.97 13.90
C THR A 146 0.44 23.18 12.92
N THR A 147 -0.14 22.12 12.41
CA THR A 147 0.50 21.26 11.40
C THR A 147 -0.40 21.19 10.17
N HIS A 148 0.18 21.44 9.01
CA HIS A 148 -0.43 21.19 7.70
C HIS A 148 0.39 20.14 6.98
N GLY A 149 -0.25 19.10 6.48
CA GLY A 149 0.44 18.03 5.76
C GLY A 149 -0.32 17.63 4.52
N ASN A 150 0.42 17.34 3.46
CA ASN A 150 -0.10 16.79 2.22
C ASN A 150 0.66 15.52 1.88
N SER A 151 -0.03 14.53 1.35
CA SER A 151 0.60 13.34 0.80
C SER A 151 -0.08 12.88 -0.46
N THR A 152 0.70 12.23 -1.31
CA THR A 152 0.21 11.60 -2.54
C THR A 152 0.89 10.25 -2.68
N ASP A 153 0.10 9.19 -2.79
CA ASP A 153 0.60 7.83 -2.93
C ASP A 153 0.26 7.28 -4.32
N TRP A 154 1.24 6.64 -4.93
CA TRP A 154 1.11 5.91 -6.19
C TRP A 154 1.57 4.47 -5.98
N LEU A 155 0.73 3.52 -6.30
CA LEU A 155 1.06 2.10 -6.31
C LEU A 155 0.71 1.49 -7.65
N HIS A 156 1.67 0.82 -8.27
CA HIS A 156 1.48 0.01 -9.46
C HIS A 156 2.08 -1.37 -9.21
N ASN A 157 1.27 -2.41 -9.36
CA ASN A 157 1.72 -3.79 -9.25
C ASN A 157 1.19 -4.57 -10.46
N GLY A 158 2.10 -5.07 -11.27
CA GLY A 158 1.81 -5.92 -12.42
C GLY A 158 2.40 -7.31 -12.21
N ARG A 159 1.62 -8.34 -12.52
CA ARG A 159 2.05 -9.73 -12.43
C ARG A 159 1.63 -10.51 -13.67
N LEU A 160 2.56 -11.28 -14.20
CA LEU A 160 2.35 -12.23 -15.29
C LEU A 160 2.74 -13.62 -14.83
N ASP A 161 1.85 -14.58 -14.97
CA ASP A 161 2.05 -15.99 -14.63
C ASP A 161 1.79 -16.86 -15.85
N TYR A 162 2.65 -17.84 -16.07
CA TYR A 162 2.48 -18.87 -17.08
C TYR A 162 2.56 -20.25 -16.45
N ARG A 163 1.60 -21.11 -16.76
CA ARG A 163 1.51 -22.48 -16.28
C ARG A 163 1.43 -23.45 -17.46
N THR A 164 2.16 -24.55 -17.35
CA THR A 164 2.17 -25.63 -18.35
C THR A 164 1.56 -26.92 -17.80
N PRO A 165 1.12 -27.87 -18.65
CA PRO A 165 0.56 -29.15 -18.25
C PRO A 165 1.58 -30.08 -17.59
N PHE A 166 2.88 -29.89 -17.85
CA PHE A 166 3.94 -30.68 -17.25
C PHE A 166 4.46 -30.13 -15.90
N GLY A 167 3.69 -29.22 -15.28
CA GLY A 167 3.96 -28.72 -13.93
C GLY A 167 4.91 -27.52 -13.85
N LEU A 168 5.41 -26.99 -14.98
CA LEU A 168 6.22 -25.77 -14.98
C LEU A 168 5.33 -24.55 -14.75
N LYS A 169 5.75 -23.71 -13.79
CA LYS A 169 5.15 -22.40 -13.49
C LYS A 169 6.25 -21.35 -13.56
N ALA A 170 6.07 -20.34 -14.37
CA ALA A 170 6.98 -19.22 -14.50
C ALA A 170 6.21 -17.91 -14.36
N GLY A 171 6.84 -16.88 -13.86
CA GLY A 171 6.19 -15.59 -13.78
C GLY A 171 7.13 -14.44 -13.42
N ALA A 172 6.61 -13.27 -13.61
CA ALA A 172 7.25 -12.00 -13.29
C ALA A 172 6.27 -11.08 -12.56
N GLU A 173 6.79 -10.33 -11.60
CA GLU A 173 6.05 -9.33 -10.84
C GLU A 173 6.86 -8.05 -10.78
N LEU A 174 6.21 -6.94 -11.09
CA LEU A 174 6.74 -5.59 -10.95
C LEU A 174 5.92 -4.84 -9.92
N THR A 175 6.57 -4.21 -8.95
CA THR A 175 5.95 -3.24 -8.05
C THR A 175 6.67 -1.90 -8.17
N TYR A 176 5.92 -0.85 -8.41
CA TYR A 176 6.35 0.54 -8.32
C TYR A 176 5.51 1.23 -7.27
N TYR A 177 6.17 1.85 -6.30
CA TYR A 177 5.55 2.68 -5.28
C TYR A 177 6.25 4.02 -5.22
N ARG A 178 5.48 5.10 -5.08
CA ARG A 178 5.99 6.45 -4.85
C ARG A 178 5.05 7.17 -3.91
N SER A 179 5.61 7.77 -2.86
CA SER A 179 4.88 8.50 -1.82
C SER A 179 5.62 9.79 -1.49
N PRO A 180 5.41 10.88 -2.25
CA PRO A 180 5.82 12.21 -1.82
C PRO A 180 4.87 12.75 -0.75
N SER A 181 5.43 13.41 0.25
CA SER A 181 4.67 14.15 1.24
C SER A 181 5.39 15.43 1.65
N ASP A 182 4.63 16.39 2.14
CA ASP A 182 5.13 17.62 2.71
C ASP A 182 4.38 17.95 4.00
N GLN A 183 5.06 18.65 4.90
CA GLN A 183 4.49 19.08 6.16
C GLN A 183 5.06 20.44 6.58
N LEU A 184 4.17 21.34 6.94
CA LEU A 184 4.50 22.60 7.59
C LEU A 184 4.10 22.51 9.06
N LEU A 185 5.04 22.72 9.97
CA LEU A 185 4.83 22.80 11.40
C LEU A 185 5.16 24.20 11.91
N HIS A 186 4.23 24.75 12.69
CA HIS A 186 4.46 25.89 13.58
C HIS A 186 4.17 25.43 15.00
N SER A 187 5.12 25.58 15.91
CA SER A 187 4.98 25.13 17.28
C SER A 187 5.58 26.14 18.24
N ARG A 188 4.84 26.44 19.31
CA ARG A 188 5.30 27.25 20.42
C ARG A 188 5.08 26.51 21.72
N MET A 189 6.13 26.43 22.51
CA MET A 189 6.08 25.90 23.87
C MET A 189 6.87 26.81 24.80
N GLN A 190 6.19 27.46 25.75
CA GLN A 190 6.76 28.53 26.59
C GLN A 190 7.34 29.66 25.71
N ASP A 191 8.66 29.90 25.81
CA ASP A 191 9.37 30.93 25.07
C ASP A 191 10.10 30.38 23.83
N GLU A 192 9.97 29.06 23.56
CA GLU A 192 10.56 28.42 22.38
C GLU A 192 9.55 28.34 21.25
N GLU A 193 9.98 28.77 20.08
CA GLU A 193 9.26 28.68 18.82
C GLU A 193 10.02 27.78 17.85
N LEU A 194 9.31 26.86 17.23
CA LEU A 194 9.87 25.89 16.30
C LEU A 194 9.01 25.86 15.03
N ASP A 195 9.56 26.35 13.95
CA ASP A 195 8.94 26.37 12.65
C ASP A 195 9.80 25.64 11.65
N PHE A 196 9.20 24.71 10.92
CA PHE A 196 9.89 24.05 9.81
C PHE A 196 8.92 23.52 8.77
N TYR A 197 9.42 23.43 7.54
CA TYR A 197 8.77 22.74 6.44
C TYR A 197 9.58 21.50 6.08
N THR A 198 8.90 20.39 5.90
CA THR A 198 9.53 19.13 5.47
C THR A 198 9.02 18.70 4.12
N GLU A 199 9.91 18.17 3.30
CA GLU A 199 9.58 17.43 2.10
C GLU A 199 10.20 16.04 2.21
N ASP A 200 9.39 15.02 2.02
CA ASP A 200 9.86 13.65 1.95
C ASP A 200 9.27 12.90 0.75
N CYS A 201 9.99 11.90 0.32
CA CYS A 201 9.50 11.01 -0.71
C CYS A 201 10.14 9.64 -0.56
N GLN A 202 9.32 8.61 -0.59
CA GLN A 202 9.77 7.24 -0.75
C GLN A 202 9.45 6.77 -2.17
N ARG A 203 10.41 6.09 -2.80
CA ARG A 203 10.23 5.45 -4.10
C ARG A 203 10.80 4.04 -4.07
N ILE A 204 9.96 3.06 -4.37
CA ILE A 204 10.33 1.64 -4.40
C ILE A 204 10.09 1.10 -5.81
N ASN A 205 11.11 0.47 -6.37
CA ASN A 205 11.01 -0.33 -7.59
C ASN A 205 11.44 -1.76 -7.24
N ARG A 206 10.52 -2.71 -7.39
CA ARG A 206 10.78 -4.11 -7.09
C ARG A 206 10.41 -4.98 -8.27
N TRP A 207 11.34 -5.84 -8.67
CA TRP A 207 11.14 -6.88 -9.66
C TRP A 207 11.31 -8.25 -9.00
N LYS A 208 10.44 -9.16 -9.33
CA LYS A 208 10.50 -10.54 -8.89
C LYS A 208 10.24 -11.44 -10.08
N PHE A 209 11.14 -12.39 -10.29
CA PHE A 209 10.99 -13.45 -11.28
C PHE A 209 10.97 -14.78 -10.54
N PHE A 210 10.12 -15.69 -10.96
CA PHE A 210 10.08 -17.02 -10.37
C PHE A 210 9.90 -18.08 -11.43
N LEU A 211 10.50 -19.21 -11.15
CA LEU A 211 10.36 -20.44 -11.89
C LEU A 211 10.14 -21.56 -10.89
N ALA A 212 9.12 -22.37 -11.07
CA ALA A 212 8.84 -23.53 -10.22
C ALA A 212 8.42 -24.72 -11.08
N GLN A 213 8.88 -25.89 -10.71
CA GLN A 213 8.56 -27.15 -11.36
C GLN A 213 8.00 -28.14 -10.33
N GLU A 214 6.96 -28.84 -10.73
CA GLU A 214 6.25 -29.81 -9.92
C GLU A 214 6.22 -31.14 -10.69
N HIS A 215 6.77 -32.21 -10.10
CA HIS A 215 6.78 -33.54 -10.67
C HIS A 215 6.12 -34.52 -9.71
N SER A 216 5.15 -35.26 -10.20
CA SER A 216 4.64 -36.43 -9.47
C SER A 216 5.45 -37.66 -9.86
N LEU A 217 6.15 -38.22 -8.89
CA LEU A 217 6.99 -39.40 -9.06
C LEU A 217 6.21 -40.73 -8.86
N GLY A 218 4.88 -40.61 -8.62
CA GLY A 218 4.03 -41.78 -8.29
C GLY A 218 4.22 -42.26 -6.85
N LYS A 219 3.37 -43.22 -6.45
CA LYS A 219 3.36 -43.81 -5.08
C LYS A 219 3.26 -42.77 -3.95
N GLY A 220 2.61 -41.62 -4.22
CA GLY A 220 2.47 -40.54 -3.23
C GLY A 220 3.69 -39.63 -3.06
N TRP A 221 4.68 -39.71 -3.94
CA TRP A 221 5.85 -38.83 -3.95
C TRP A 221 5.66 -37.71 -4.98
N ASP A 222 5.76 -36.46 -4.51
CA ASP A 222 5.77 -35.26 -5.35
C ASP A 222 7.06 -34.48 -5.08
N LEU A 223 7.77 -34.12 -6.15
CA LEU A 223 8.97 -33.31 -6.11
C LEU A 223 8.66 -31.90 -6.59
N ASN A 224 8.86 -30.91 -5.73
CA ASN A 224 8.71 -29.50 -6.03
C ASN A 224 10.04 -28.77 -5.88
N TYR A 225 10.48 -28.07 -6.92
CA TYR A 225 11.69 -27.26 -6.88
C TYR A 225 11.51 -25.99 -7.70
N GLY A 226 12.34 -25.00 -7.48
CA GLY A 226 12.25 -23.75 -8.20
C GLY A 226 13.31 -22.75 -7.79
N ALA A 227 13.28 -21.62 -8.48
CA ALA A 227 14.16 -20.50 -8.21
C ALA A 227 13.33 -19.21 -8.19
N ILE A 228 13.75 -18.26 -7.36
CA ILE A 228 13.19 -16.94 -7.27
C ILE A 228 14.34 -15.94 -7.26
N TYR A 229 14.23 -14.97 -8.16
CA TYR A 229 15.10 -13.81 -8.16
C TYR A 229 14.28 -12.57 -7.82
N THR A 230 14.74 -11.81 -6.84
CA THR A 230 14.11 -10.55 -6.44
C THR A 230 15.16 -9.46 -6.39
N THR A 231 14.88 -8.34 -7.00
CA THR A 231 15.68 -7.11 -6.85
C THR A 231 14.75 -5.98 -6.43
N SER A 232 15.22 -5.16 -5.49
CA SER A 232 14.49 -3.99 -5.00
C SER A 232 15.43 -2.80 -4.92
N ILE A 233 14.98 -1.67 -5.42
CA ILE A 233 15.64 -0.39 -5.26
C ILE A 233 14.69 0.49 -4.47
N ASP A 234 15.12 0.90 -3.29
CA ASP A 234 14.42 1.83 -2.43
C ASP A 234 15.23 3.13 -2.38
N ASN A 235 14.59 4.24 -2.74
CA ASN A 235 15.15 5.57 -2.62
C ASN A 235 14.19 6.39 -1.77
N SER A 236 14.68 6.87 -0.64
CA SER A 236 13.94 7.77 0.23
C SER A 236 14.79 8.98 0.56
N TYR A 237 14.13 10.11 0.71
CA TYR A 237 14.75 11.32 1.19
C TYR A 237 13.78 12.08 2.09
N GLN A 238 14.33 12.89 2.97
CA GLN A 238 13.60 13.85 3.79
C GLN A 238 14.48 15.10 3.92
N TYR A 239 13.92 16.24 3.59
CA TYR A 239 14.57 17.55 3.70
C TYR A 239 13.76 18.43 4.64
N TYR A 240 14.49 19.28 5.34
CA TYR A 240 13.93 20.28 6.23
C TYR A 240 14.29 21.67 5.70
N TYR A 241 13.35 22.57 5.74
CA TYR A 241 13.53 23.95 5.28
C TYR A 241 12.99 24.92 6.34
N ASP A 242 13.63 26.05 6.42
CA ASP A 242 13.08 27.20 7.10
C ASP A 242 11.90 27.74 6.29
N PRO A 243 10.69 27.85 6.86
CA PRO A 243 9.50 28.24 6.09
C PRO A 243 9.49 29.71 5.68
N GLU A 244 10.28 30.59 6.35
CA GLU A 244 10.35 32.02 6.01
C GLU A 244 11.38 32.30 4.92
N THR A 245 12.56 31.71 5.03
CA THR A 245 13.66 31.95 4.09
C THR A 245 13.70 30.97 2.92
N GLY A 246 13.10 29.80 3.08
CA GLY A 246 13.19 28.70 2.13
C GLY A 246 14.56 28.03 2.10
N GLU A 247 15.45 28.36 3.02
CA GLU A 247 16.76 27.74 3.10
C GLU A 247 16.66 26.34 3.69
N GLN A 248 17.41 25.40 3.11
CA GLN A 248 17.46 24.04 3.64
C GLN A 248 18.21 24.05 4.98
N LEU A 249 17.52 23.56 6.00
CA LEU A 249 18.11 23.41 7.32
C LEU A 249 19.08 22.22 7.27
N THR A 250 20.37 22.51 7.45
CA THR A 250 21.39 21.48 7.66
C THR A 250 21.30 21.03 9.10
N SER A 251 20.31 20.19 9.44
CA SER A 251 20.45 19.45 10.67
C SER A 251 21.65 18.51 10.49
N SER A 252 22.55 18.54 11.43
CA SER A 252 23.78 17.75 11.47
C SER A 252 23.56 16.25 11.38
N ASP A 253 22.37 15.80 11.26
CA ASP A 253 22.00 14.39 11.29
C ASP A 253 21.08 14.07 10.13
N ALA A 254 21.66 13.97 9.04
CA ALA A 254 21.81 12.78 8.26
C ALA A 254 20.64 11.77 8.27
N LEU A 255 19.40 12.19 8.41
CA LEU A 255 18.27 11.38 7.98
C LEU A 255 17.92 11.65 6.50
N SER A 256 18.50 12.67 5.92
CA SER A 256 18.36 13.01 4.52
C SER A 256 19.21 12.06 3.65
N ASN A 257 18.62 11.38 2.72
CA ASN A 257 19.22 10.50 1.72
C ASN A 257 19.61 9.08 2.17
N MET A 258 18.67 8.31 2.66
CA MET A 258 18.87 6.88 2.74
C MET A 258 18.64 6.23 1.36
N LYS A 259 19.71 5.69 0.77
CA LYS A 259 19.61 4.79 -0.38
C LYS A 259 19.92 3.37 0.07
N SER A 260 18.96 2.48 0.00
CA SER A 260 19.19 1.08 0.25
C SER A 260 18.99 0.24 -1.02
N ARG A 261 19.95 -0.62 -1.33
CA ARG A 261 19.87 -1.59 -2.41
C ARG A 261 19.97 -2.97 -1.81
N ARG A 262 18.88 -3.73 -1.88
CA ARG A 262 18.88 -5.14 -1.47
C ARG A 262 18.93 -6.03 -2.70
N ARG A 263 19.90 -6.96 -2.73
CA ARG A 263 20.04 -8.01 -3.76
C ARG A 263 19.52 -9.33 -3.23
#